data_45410845aef5c94ab686bbfe652af1aa
#
_entry.id   45410845aef5c94ab686bbfe652af1aa
#
_cell.length_a   1.000
_cell.length_b   1.000
_cell.length_c   1.000
_cell.angle_alpha   90.00
_cell.angle_beta   90.00
_cell.angle_gamma   90.00
#
_symmetry.space_group_name_H-M   'P 1'
#
loop_
_entity.id
_entity.type
_entity.pdbx_description
1 polymer ?
#
loop_
_entity_poly.entity_id
_entity_poly.type
_entity_poly.pdbx_seq_one_letter_code
_entity_poly.pdbx_strand_id
1 'polypeptide(L)'
;MNALRLAVLAALWGALCACGPIKSTAFLLDAEVQIEAARTAGADKLSPYEWTAANLYIHKAREEVGYSDFEAGVEYAGKASKFANEARDKAMAVARGDPGAGVVTPPSP
;
A
#
# COMPACT_ATOMS: atom_id res chain seq x y z
N MET A 1 -6.55 45.44 -11.28
CA MET A 1 -6.81 44.79 -9.96
C MET A 1 -7.68 43.54 -10.08
N ASN A 2 -8.68 43.51 -10.90
CA ASN A 2 -9.59 42.36 -11.05
C ASN A 2 -8.88 41.15 -11.71
N ALA A 3 -8.02 41.36 -12.68
CA ALA A 3 -7.25 40.28 -13.34
C ALA A 3 -6.30 39.55 -12.36
N LEU A 4 -5.66 40.29 -11.46
CA LEU A 4 -4.78 39.70 -10.44
C LEU A 4 -5.58 38.87 -9.44
N ARG A 5 -6.73 39.34 -9.02
CA ARG A 5 -7.63 38.59 -8.11
C ARG A 5 -8.17 37.34 -8.76
N LEU A 6 -8.54 37.37 -10.02
CA LEU A 6 -8.98 36.21 -10.79
C LEU A 6 -7.84 35.19 -10.97
N ALA A 7 -6.61 35.65 -11.22
CA ALA A 7 -5.45 34.79 -11.33
C ALA A 7 -5.11 34.08 -10.01
N VAL A 8 -5.19 34.81 -8.88
CA VAL A 8 -4.98 34.25 -7.54
C VAL A 8 -6.06 33.22 -7.17
N LEU A 9 -7.32 33.51 -7.48
CA LEU A 9 -8.42 32.57 -7.26
C LEU A 9 -8.27 31.31 -8.10
N ALA A 10 -7.90 31.44 -9.38
CA ALA A 10 -7.66 30.29 -10.27
C ALA A 10 -6.48 29.44 -9.79
N ALA A 11 -5.40 30.05 -9.30
CA ALA A 11 -4.26 29.35 -8.73
C ALA A 11 -4.62 28.62 -7.43
N LEU A 12 -5.47 29.22 -6.59
CA LEU A 12 -5.94 28.61 -5.36
C LEU A 12 -6.84 27.39 -5.62
N TRP A 13 -7.69 27.47 -6.65
CA TRP A 13 -8.54 26.34 -7.07
C TRP A 13 -7.72 25.20 -7.69
N GLY A 14 -6.68 25.51 -8.46
CA GLY A 14 -5.75 24.51 -8.99
C GLY A 14 -4.99 23.74 -7.90
N ALA A 15 -4.65 24.39 -6.79
CA ALA A 15 -3.95 23.76 -5.66
C ALA A 15 -4.81 22.73 -4.91
N LEU A 16 -6.15 22.89 -4.90
CA LEU A 16 -7.04 21.95 -4.22
C LEU A 16 -7.21 20.61 -4.94
N CYS A 17 -6.97 20.54 -6.25
CA CYS A 17 -7.07 19.31 -7.04
C CYS A 17 -5.86 18.39 -6.91
N ALA A 18 -4.74 18.85 -6.34
CA ALA A 18 -3.47 18.11 -6.30
C ALA A 18 -3.36 17.07 -5.17
N CYS A 19 -4.30 17.04 -4.21
CA CYS A 19 -4.17 16.19 -3.02
C CYS A 19 -4.32 14.67 -3.29
N GLY A 20 -5.12 14.27 -4.27
CA GLY A 20 -5.38 12.88 -4.61
C GLY A 20 -4.14 12.12 -5.12
N PRO A 21 -3.46 12.59 -6.18
CA PRO A 21 -2.27 11.95 -6.73
C PRO A 21 -1.11 11.87 -5.75
N ILE A 22 -0.87 12.91 -4.97
CA ILE A 22 0.23 12.97 -3.99
C ILE A 22 0.00 11.95 -2.88
N LYS A 23 -1.22 11.87 -2.36
CA LYS A 23 -1.58 10.91 -1.31
C LYS A 23 -1.45 9.46 -1.80
N SER A 24 -2.00 9.14 -2.96
CA SER A 24 -1.93 7.78 -3.53
C SER A 24 -0.49 7.35 -3.80
N THR A 25 0.36 8.23 -4.31
CA THR A 25 1.79 7.95 -4.51
C THR A 25 2.51 7.66 -3.20
N ALA A 26 2.25 8.43 -2.15
CA ALA A 26 2.85 8.20 -0.84
C ALA A 26 2.46 6.83 -0.25
N PHE A 27 1.18 6.44 -0.35
CA PHE A 27 0.72 5.12 0.11
C PHE A 27 1.27 3.97 -0.72
N LEU A 28 1.42 4.15 -2.04
CA LEU A 28 2.07 3.15 -2.90
C LEU A 28 3.53 2.93 -2.52
N LEU A 29 4.29 4.02 -2.32
CA LEU A 29 5.70 3.94 -1.93
C LEU A 29 5.86 3.28 -0.55
N ASP A 30 5.00 3.61 0.42
CA ASP A 30 5.02 2.97 1.73
C ASP A 30 4.77 1.46 1.61
N ALA A 31 3.75 1.05 0.86
CA ALA A 31 3.45 -0.36 0.64
C ALA A 31 4.61 -1.10 -0.05
N GLU A 32 5.27 -0.49 -1.03
CA GLU A 32 6.44 -1.06 -1.69
C GLU A 32 7.61 -1.28 -0.73
N VAL A 33 7.87 -0.32 0.16
CA VAL A 33 8.88 -0.45 1.22
C VAL A 33 8.55 -1.61 2.16
N GLN A 34 7.29 -1.76 2.57
CA GLN A 34 6.87 -2.87 3.44
C GLN A 34 6.97 -4.23 2.73
N ILE A 35 6.64 -4.30 1.45
CA ILE A 35 6.80 -5.52 0.62
C ILE A 35 8.27 -5.90 0.51
N GLU A 36 9.18 -4.94 0.30
CA GLU A 36 10.61 -5.22 0.25
C GLU A 36 11.16 -5.67 1.60
N ALA A 37 10.69 -5.09 2.69
CA ALA A 37 11.03 -5.54 4.05
C ALA A 37 10.55 -6.99 4.31
N ALA A 38 9.35 -7.34 3.83
CA ALA A 38 8.84 -8.71 3.91
C ALA A 38 9.68 -9.69 3.07
N ARG A 39 10.08 -9.27 1.86
CA ARG A 39 10.98 -10.08 1.03
C ARG A 39 12.30 -10.36 1.72
N THR A 40 12.92 -9.34 2.31
CA THR A 40 14.19 -9.46 3.05
C THR A 40 14.07 -10.43 4.23
N ALA A 41 12.90 -10.51 4.86
CA ALA A 41 12.61 -11.48 5.91
C ALA A 41 12.33 -12.91 5.37
N GLY A 42 12.33 -13.13 4.07
CA GLY A 42 12.04 -14.42 3.45
C GLY A 42 10.56 -14.79 3.38
N ALA A 43 9.67 -13.78 3.41
CA ALA A 43 8.23 -13.98 3.43
C ALA A 43 7.69 -14.71 2.18
N ASP A 44 8.36 -14.60 1.06
CA ASP A 44 8.04 -15.33 -0.17
C ASP A 44 8.02 -16.86 0.02
N LYS A 45 8.83 -17.36 0.94
CA LYS A 45 8.94 -18.78 1.28
C LYS A 45 8.28 -19.16 2.61
N LEU A 46 8.42 -18.29 3.62
CA LEU A 46 8.02 -18.57 4.99
C LEU A 46 6.60 -18.12 5.33
N SER A 47 6.02 -17.26 4.50
CA SER A 47 4.68 -16.68 4.68
C SER A 47 4.00 -16.46 3.31
N PRO A 48 3.85 -17.52 2.49
CA PRO A 48 3.46 -17.38 1.08
C PRO A 48 2.06 -16.79 0.90
N TYR A 49 1.13 -17.05 1.80
CA TYR A 49 -0.23 -16.52 1.71
C TYR A 49 -0.23 -14.99 1.85
N GLU A 50 0.32 -14.47 2.93
CA GLU A 50 0.36 -13.03 3.21
C GLU A 50 1.25 -12.30 2.18
N TRP A 51 2.34 -12.93 1.77
CA TRP A 51 3.20 -12.44 0.70
C TRP A 51 2.45 -12.27 -0.63
N THR A 52 1.71 -13.29 -1.04
CA THR A 52 0.92 -13.26 -2.27
C THR A 52 -0.19 -12.21 -2.18
N ALA A 53 -0.90 -12.13 -1.04
CA ALA A 53 -1.93 -11.12 -0.82
C ALA A 53 -1.37 -9.69 -0.92
N ALA A 54 -0.21 -9.42 -0.30
CA ALA A 54 0.44 -8.10 -0.39
C ALA A 54 0.75 -7.72 -1.84
N ASN A 55 1.30 -8.64 -2.62
CA ASN A 55 1.64 -8.39 -4.03
C ASN A 55 0.40 -8.21 -4.92
N LEU A 56 -0.68 -8.94 -4.68
CA LEU A 56 -1.94 -8.75 -5.41
C LEU A 56 -2.56 -7.38 -5.10
N TYR A 57 -2.57 -6.97 -3.84
CA TYR A 57 -3.13 -5.67 -3.46
C TYR A 57 -2.30 -4.49 -3.96
N ILE A 58 -0.96 -4.56 -3.98
CA ILE A 58 -0.15 -3.48 -4.55
C ILE A 58 -0.33 -3.39 -6.06
N HIS A 59 -0.49 -4.52 -6.75
CA HIS A 59 -0.80 -4.52 -8.17
C HIS A 59 -2.16 -3.85 -8.45
N LYS A 60 -3.18 -4.21 -7.67
CA LYS A 60 -4.51 -3.60 -7.78
C LYS A 60 -4.48 -2.10 -7.46
N ALA A 61 -3.73 -1.69 -6.44
CA ALA A 61 -3.56 -0.27 -6.11
C ALA A 61 -2.97 0.54 -7.28
N ARG A 62 -1.95 0.01 -7.95
CA ARG A 62 -1.36 0.66 -9.13
C ARG A 62 -2.35 0.74 -10.29
N GLU A 63 -3.15 -0.28 -10.50
CA GLU A 63 -4.20 -0.31 -11.53
C GLU A 63 -5.22 0.80 -11.29
N GLU A 64 -5.75 0.93 -10.06
CA GLU A 64 -6.73 1.97 -9.73
C GLU A 64 -6.16 3.38 -9.86
N VAL A 65 -4.93 3.59 -9.42
CA VAL A 65 -4.22 4.87 -9.64
C VAL A 65 -4.05 5.16 -11.13
N GLY A 66 -3.75 4.14 -11.93
CA GLY A 66 -3.68 4.26 -13.40
C GLY A 66 -5.00 4.68 -14.04
N TYR A 67 -6.13 4.30 -13.46
CA TYR A 67 -7.47 4.76 -13.86
C TYR A 67 -7.89 6.09 -13.19
N SER A 68 -7.00 6.74 -12.46
CA SER A 68 -7.26 7.97 -11.69
C SER A 68 -8.25 7.79 -10.55
N ASP A 69 -8.51 6.56 -10.11
CA ASP A 69 -9.23 6.27 -8.89
C ASP A 69 -8.26 6.26 -7.70
N PHE A 70 -7.91 7.47 -7.26
CA PHE A 70 -6.92 7.65 -6.19
C PHE A 70 -7.40 7.17 -4.83
N GLU A 71 -8.70 7.20 -4.58
CA GLU A 71 -9.29 6.71 -3.33
C GLU A 71 -9.17 5.20 -3.22
N ALA A 72 -9.59 4.48 -4.25
CA ALA A 72 -9.41 3.03 -4.33
C ALA A 72 -7.92 2.65 -4.32
N GLY A 73 -7.07 3.41 -5.00
CA GLY A 73 -5.62 3.23 -4.99
C GLY A 73 -5.04 3.30 -3.57
N VAL A 74 -5.44 4.28 -2.76
CA VAL A 74 -5.03 4.42 -1.35
C VAL A 74 -5.53 3.25 -0.50
N GLU A 75 -6.79 2.84 -0.69
CA GLU A 75 -7.36 1.71 0.04
C GLU A 75 -6.59 0.41 -0.22
N TYR A 76 -6.35 0.08 -1.49
CA TYR A 76 -5.61 -1.13 -1.86
C TYR A 76 -4.14 -1.08 -1.46
N ALA A 77 -3.49 0.08 -1.54
CA ALA A 77 -2.13 0.26 -1.04
C ALA A 77 -2.05 0.04 0.49
N GLY A 78 -3.03 0.51 1.24
CA GLY A 78 -3.16 0.24 2.68
C GLY A 78 -3.31 -1.26 2.99
N LYS A 79 -4.11 -1.98 2.22
CA LYS A 79 -4.23 -3.45 2.33
C LYS A 79 -2.91 -4.15 2.01
N ALA A 80 -2.21 -3.72 0.96
CA ALA A 80 -0.90 -4.25 0.59
C ALA A 80 0.12 -4.07 1.71
N SER A 81 0.19 -2.88 2.30
CA SER A 81 1.08 -2.57 3.44
C SER A 81 0.77 -3.44 4.65
N LYS A 82 -0.51 -3.61 4.99
CA LYS A 82 -0.96 -4.50 6.08
C LYS A 82 -0.48 -5.94 5.86
N PHE A 83 -0.79 -6.53 4.71
CA PHE A 83 -0.38 -7.91 4.42
C PHE A 83 1.13 -8.07 4.34
N ALA A 84 1.87 -7.07 3.86
CA ALA A 84 3.33 -7.08 3.84
C ALA A 84 3.92 -7.10 5.26
N ASN A 85 3.37 -6.32 6.18
CA ASN A 85 3.78 -6.33 7.58
C ASN A 85 3.46 -7.68 8.25
N GLU A 86 2.27 -8.23 8.02
CA GLU A 86 1.88 -9.56 8.51
C GLU A 86 2.81 -10.65 7.94
N ALA A 87 3.13 -10.56 6.64
CA ALA A 87 4.05 -11.48 5.97
C ALA A 87 5.45 -11.46 6.59
N ARG A 88 5.97 -10.25 6.83
CA ARG A 88 7.27 -10.07 7.46
C ARG A 88 7.30 -10.64 8.87
N ASP A 89 6.33 -10.28 9.70
CA ASP A 89 6.28 -10.69 11.10
C ASP A 89 6.13 -12.20 11.23
N LYS A 90 5.29 -12.82 10.40
CA LYS A 90 5.13 -14.26 10.33
C LYS A 90 6.39 -14.96 9.83
N ALA A 91 7.04 -14.44 8.79
CA ALA A 91 8.30 -15.00 8.29
C ALA A 91 9.38 -14.99 9.37
N MET A 92 9.50 -13.89 10.12
CA MET A 92 10.45 -13.80 11.23
C MET A 92 10.10 -14.76 12.39
N ALA A 93 8.81 -14.95 12.68
CA ALA A 93 8.36 -15.90 13.70
C ALA A 93 8.68 -17.36 13.30
N VAL A 94 8.41 -17.71 12.05
CA VAL A 94 8.76 -19.03 11.49
C VAL A 94 10.27 -19.27 11.54
N ALA A 95 11.06 -18.27 11.16
CA ALA A 95 12.53 -18.36 11.19
C ALA A 95 13.09 -18.53 12.62
N ARG A 96 12.40 -18.01 13.64
CA ARG A 96 12.77 -18.23 15.06
C ARG A 96 12.28 -19.58 15.59
N GLY A 97 11.44 -20.30 14.86
CA GLY A 97 10.84 -21.55 15.31
C GLY A 97 9.69 -21.38 16.31
N ASP A 98 8.99 -20.23 16.25
CA ASP A 98 7.86 -19.96 17.16
C ASP A 98 6.71 -20.95 16.91
N PRO A 99 6.11 -21.58 17.96
CA PRO A 99 5.03 -22.54 17.79
C PRO A 99 3.82 -21.91 17.09
N GLY A 100 3.29 -22.59 16.06
CA GLY A 100 2.10 -22.14 15.33
C GLY A 100 2.33 -21.05 14.30
N ALA A 101 3.54 -20.47 14.18
CA ALA A 101 3.83 -19.41 13.22
C ALA A 101 3.62 -19.81 11.74
N GLY A 102 3.79 -21.10 11.43
CA GLY A 102 3.58 -21.64 10.07
C GLY A 102 2.13 -21.97 9.72
N VAL A 103 1.20 -21.82 10.65
CA VAL A 103 -0.22 -22.13 10.40
C VAL A 103 -0.86 -21.02 9.58
N VAL A 104 -1.41 -21.40 8.42
CA VAL A 104 -2.23 -20.50 7.59
C VAL A 104 -3.58 -20.33 8.30
N THR A 105 -3.78 -19.17 8.90
CA THR A 105 -5.12 -18.78 9.38
C THR A 105 -5.87 -18.12 8.23
N PRO A 106 -6.98 -18.72 7.75
CA PRO A 106 -7.80 -18.03 6.76
C PRO A 106 -8.34 -16.72 7.35
N PRO A 107 -8.55 -15.70 6.51
CA PRO A 107 -9.15 -14.46 6.98
C PRO A 107 -10.52 -14.76 7.60
N SER A 108 -10.75 -14.20 8.79
CA SER A 108 -12.10 -14.23 9.38
C SER A 108 -13.09 -13.55 8.45
N PRO A 109 -14.29 -14.07 8.26
CA PRO A 109 -15.33 -13.47 7.44
C PRO A 109 -15.74 -12.08 7.93
#